data_3879643a83c40c796ba7944e23e61125
#
_entry.id   3879643a83c40c796ba7944e23e61125
#
_cell.length_a   1.000
_cell.length_b   1.000
_cell.length_c   1.000
_cell.angle_alpha   90.00
_cell.angle_beta   90.00
_cell.angle_gamma   90.00
#
_symmetry.space_group_name_H-M   'P 1'
#
loop_
_entity.id
_entity.type
_entity.pdbx_description
1 polymer ?
#
loop_
_entity_poly.entity_id
_entity_poly.type
_entity_poly.pdbx_seq_one_letter_code
_entity_poly.pdbx_strand_id
1 'polypeptide(L)'
;MTRPVCLILGAGAGIGGHVAKRFASEGYHACLARRSDQAGLDKLVAEIQAGGGSASGHLLNAVEEGSIEQLVTSIEDHVGPIGVAVFNLGAQIGDRGLASTTLKQFEMGWRLATFGLFRLAQVLFPYMERRGKGVLLVTSATAAMRGNAGQHSHAAAMGGRRMLCQSLNAQFASKGLHVAHIVIDGAVDAPDTLGKMLGPERFQALREKKGLEHDGLLVPAEVAHTYYHLAHQHRSAWTFELDLRAHSDLAWWNHATSPDPKR
;
A
#
# COMPACT_ATOMS: atom_id res chain seq x y z
N MET A 1 -29.48 1.47 -2.37
CA MET A 1 -28.45 0.42 -2.23
C MET A 1 -27.29 1.03 -1.48
N THR A 2 -26.75 0.36 -0.46
CA THR A 2 -25.53 0.79 0.24
C THR A 2 -24.34 0.65 -0.70
N ARG A 3 -23.47 1.68 -0.76
CA ARG A 3 -22.24 1.64 -1.56
C ARG A 3 -21.30 0.56 -1.01
N PRO A 4 -20.59 -0.21 -1.84
CA PRO A 4 -19.55 -1.09 -1.36
C PRO A 4 -18.42 -0.25 -0.73
N VAL A 5 -17.77 -0.78 0.31
CA VAL A 5 -16.71 -0.07 1.03
C VAL A 5 -15.34 -0.53 0.54
N CYS A 6 -14.44 0.45 0.30
CA CYS A 6 -13.02 0.24 0.12
C CYS A 6 -12.27 0.87 1.29
N LEU A 7 -11.61 0.07 2.13
CA LEU A 7 -10.78 0.53 3.22
C LEU A 7 -9.32 0.68 2.75
N ILE A 8 -8.72 1.87 2.92
CA ILE A 8 -7.34 2.14 2.54
C ILE A 8 -6.52 2.48 3.79
N LEU A 9 -5.70 1.55 4.25
CA LEU A 9 -4.71 1.80 5.30
C LEU A 9 -3.44 2.39 4.68
N GLY A 10 -3.11 3.63 5.01
CA GLY A 10 -2.01 4.39 4.42
C GLY A 10 -2.47 5.31 3.27
N ALA A 11 -3.61 5.97 3.45
CA ALA A 11 -4.18 6.93 2.50
C ALA A 11 -3.47 8.29 2.56
N GLY A 12 -2.23 8.33 2.08
CA GLY A 12 -1.48 9.59 1.85
C GLY A 12 -1.69 10.13 0.43
N ALA A 13 -1.00 11.24 0.10
CA ALA A 13 -1.11 11.89 -1.21
C ALA A 13 -0.53 11.09 -2.39
N GLY A 14 0.22 10.00 -2.13
CA GLY A 14 0.74 9.09 -3.15
C GLY A 14 -0.26 8.01 -3.56
N ILE A 15 0.20 6.76 -3.65
CA ILE A 15 -0.59 5.61 -4.11
C ILE A 15 -1.93 5.50 -3.36
N GLY A 16 -1.91 5.52 -2.02
CA GLY A 16 -3.12 5.29 -1.23
C GLY A 16 -4.22 6.31 -1.49
N GLY A 17 -3.89 7.59 -1.65
CA GLY A 17 -4.86 8.63 -1.98
C GLY A 17 -5.44 8.50 -3.39
N HIS A 18 -4.61 8.14 -4.38
CA HIS A 18 -5.09 7.92 -5.75
C HIS A 18 -5.94 6.65 -5.86
N VAL A 19 -5.59 5.60 -5.12
CA VAL A 19 -6.45 4.40 -4.99
C VAL A 19 -7.80 4.77 -4.40
N ALA A 20 -7.83 5.59 -3.33
CA ALA A 20 -9.09 6.07 -2.75
C ALA A 20 -9.95 6.84 -3.76
N LYS A 21 -9.34 7.78 -4.50
CA LYS A 21 -10.01 8.55 -5.57
C LYS A 21 -10.57 7.62 -6.65
N ARG A 22 -9.76 6.65 -7.10
CA ARG A 22 -10.18 5.70 -8.13
C ARG A 22 -11.37 4.86 -7.69
N PHE A 23 -11.33 4.23 -6.52
CA PHE A 23 -12.45 3.43 -6.04
C PHE A 23 -13.71 4.29 -5.80
N ALA A 24 -13.54 5.51 -5.26
CA ALA A 24 -14.67 6.42 -5.05
C ALA A 24 -15.35 6.87 -6.36
N SER A 25 -14.59 7.12 -7.43
CA SER A 25 -15.14 7.45 -8.75
C SER A 25 -15.91 6.30 -9.39
N GLU A 26 -15.66 5.06 -8.95
CA GLU A 26 -16.35 3.85 -9.40
C GLU A 26 -17.49 3.42 -8.44
N GLY A 27 -17.92 4.33 -7.57
CA GLY A 27 -19.12 4.14 -6.74
C GLY A 27 -18.88 3.51 -5.37
N TYR A 28 -17.62 3.27 -4.97
CA TYR A 28 -17.31 2.83 -3.60
C TYR A 28 -17.43 3.98 -2.60
N HIS A 29 -17.70 3.66 -1.34
CA HIS A 29 -17.36 4.54 -0.23
C HIS A 29 -15.92 4.26 0.19
N ALA A 30 -15.03 5.24 0.04
CA ALA A 30 -13.62 5.12 0.40
C ALA A 30 -13.41 5.50 1.86
N CYS A 31 -13.03 4.54 2.72
CA CYS A 31 -12.60 4.79 4.10
C CYS A 31 -11.09 4.96 4.12
N LEU A 32 -10.64 6.19 4.36
CA LEU A 32 -9.22 6.58 4.31
C LEU A 32 -8.64 6.58 5.71
N ALA A 33 -7.61 5.76 5.94
CA ALA A 33 -6.92 5.74 7.22
C ALA A 33 -5.45 6.16 7.06
N ARG A 34 -4.99 7.11 7.91
CA ARG A 34 -3.59 7.56 7.98
C ARG A 34 -3.20 7.91 9.41
N ARG A 35 -1.89 7.85 9.71
CA ARG A 35 -1.39 8.00 11.08
C ARG A 35 -1.61 9.40 11.66
N SER A 36 -1.39 10.43 10.87
CA SER A 36 -1.34 11.84 11.28
C SER A 36 -1.66 12.74 10.08
N ASP A 37 -1.65 14.06 10.29
CA ASP A 37 -1.99 15.06 9.28
C ASP A 37 -3.48 15.05 8.93
N GLN A 38 -4.28 15.47 9.90
CA GLN A 38 -5.73 15.62 9.76
C GLN A 38 -6.09 16.54 8.57
N ALA A 39 -5.38 17.67 8.43
CA ALA A 39 -5.66 18.61 7.35
C ALA A 39 -5.47 18.00 5.95
N GLY A 40 -4.41 17.21 5.75
CA GLY A 40 -4.21 16.49 4.50
C GLY A 40 -5.23 15.38 4.26
N LEU A 41 -5.75 14.76 5.34
CA LEU A 41 -6.83 13.78 5.27
C LEU A 41 -8.15 14.44 4.86
N ASP A 42 -8.50 15.54 5.52
CA ASP A 42 -9.73 16.31 5.22
C ASP A 42 -9.71 16.86 3.80
N LYS A 43 -8.56 17.37 3.34
CA LYS A 43 -8.36 17.80 1.96
C LYS A 43 -8.64 16.66 0.98
N LEU A 44 -8.10 15.47 1.20
CA LEU A 44 -8.28 14.31 0.32
C LEU A 44 -9.76 13.86 0.30
N VAL A 45 -10.43 13.86 1.45
CA VAL A 45 -11.88 13.57 1.53
C VAL A 45 -12.67 14.60 0.75
N ALA A 46 -12.39 15.90 0.92
CA ALA A 46 -13.06 16.98 0.21
C ALA A 46 -12.85 16.89 -1.31
N GLU A 47 -11.64 16.57 -1.77
CA GLU A 47 -11.34 16.36 -3.20
C GLU A 47 -12.18 15.21 -3.80
N ILE A 48 -12.30 14.09 -3.07
CA ILE A 48 -13.12 12.95 -3.51
C ILE A 48 -14.60 13.35 -3.58
N GLN A 49 -15.11 14.07 -2.58
CA GLN A 49 -16.50 14.51 -2.54
C GLN A 49 -16.80 15.55 -3.61
N ALA A 50 -15.90 16.48 -3.87
CA ALA A 50 -16.01 17.46 -4.96
C ALA A 50 -16.05 16.79 -6.34
N GLY A 51 -15.39 15.65 -6.51
CA GLY A 51 -15.48 14.80 -7.71
C GLY A 51 -16.74 13.92 -7.77
N GLY A 52 -17.72 14.11 -6.87
CA GLY A 52 -18.96 13.30 -6.81
C GLY A 52 -18.80 11.93 -6.14
N GLY A 53 -17.60 11.62 -5.62
CA GLY A 53 -17.33 10.41 -4.88
C GLY A 53 -17.84 10.44 -3.43
N SER A 54 -17.65 9.34 -2.71
CA SER A 54 -17.99 9.22 -1.29
C SER A 54 -16.77 8.78 -0.50
N ALA A 55 -16.44 9.49 0.58
CA ALA A 55 -15.30 9.15 1.41
C ALA A 55 -15.49 9.59 2.87
N SER A 56 -14.80 8.90 3.77
CA SER A 56 -14.59 9.28 5.17
C SER A 56 -13.11 9.13 5.56
N GLY A 57 -12.65 10.01 6.45
CA GLY A 57 -11.28 10.03 6.93
C GLY A 57 -11.17 9.55 8.37
N HIS A 58 -10.12 8.78 8.69
CA HIS A 58 -9.85 8.21 10.01
C HIS A 58 -8.37 8.38 10.36
N LEU A 59 -8.07 8.96 11.52
CA LEU A 59 -6.72 8.89 12.06
C LEU A 59 -6.51 7.53 12.70
N LEU A 60 -5.44 6.85 12.29
CA LEU A 60 -5.12 5.51 12.74
C LEU A 60 -3.61 5.37 12.95
N ASN A 61 -3.17 5.15 14.17
CA ASN A 61 -1.82 4.69 14.44
C ASN A 61 -1.78 3.16 14.41
N ALA A 62 -1.41 2.60 13.27
CA ALA A 62 -1.47 1.16 13.01
C ALA A 62 -0.56 0.29 13.92
N VAL A 63 0.38 0.90 14.67
CA VAL A 63 1.22 0.16 15.65
C VAL A 63 0.59 0.09 17.02
N GLU A 64 -0.43 0.89 17.29
CA GLU A 64 -1.19 0.82 18.54
C GLU A 64 -2.07 -0.44 18.56
N GLU A 65 -2.07 -1.10 19.68
CA GLU A 65 -2.87 -2.30 19.90
C GLU A 65 -4.38 -1.97 19.83
N GLY A 66 -5.14 -2.83 19.15
CA GLY A 66 -6.58 -2.64 19.00
C GLY A 66 -7.01 -1.61 17.94
N SER A 67 -6.10 -0.75 17.46
CA SER A 67 -6.46 0.36 16.56
C SER A 67 -7.03 -0.08 15.22
N ILE A 68 -6.40 -1.06 14.56
CA ILE A 68 -6.86 -1.61 13.28
C ILE A 68 -8.18 -2.36 13.49
N GLU A 69 -8.27 -3.14 14.54
CA GLU A 69 -9.42 -3.95 14.91
C GLU A 69 -10.66 -3.08 15.16
N GLN A 70 -10.51 -2.02 15.94
CA GLN A 70 -11.58 -1.07 16.22
C GLN A 70 -12.05 -0.35 14.97
N LEU A 71 -11.11 0.08 14.08
CA LEU A 71 -11.48 0.73 12.84
C LEU A 71 -12.28 -0.22 11.93
N VAL A 72 -11.80 -1.46 11.73
CA VAL A 72 -12.50 -2.45 10.88
C VAL A 72 -13.88 -2.74 11.42
N THR A 73 -14.01 -3.01 12.72
CA THR A 73 -15.31 -3.28 13.36
C THR A 73 -16.26 -2.08 13.21
N SER A 74 -15.76 -0.87 13.49
CA SER A 74 -16.57 0.35 13.34
C SER A 74 -17.07 0.56 11.91
N ILE A 75 -16.24 0.29 10.89
CA ILE A 75 -16.67 0.42 9.50
C ILE A 75 -17.71 -0.65 9.15
N GLU A 76 -17.48 -1.91 9.51
CA GLU A 76 -18.42 -3.02 9.24
C GLU A 76 -19.79 -2.77 9.91
N ASP A 77 -19.80 -2.20 11.11
CA ASP A 77 -21.02 -1.99 11.90
C ASP A 77 -21.79 -0.72 11.50
N HIS A 78 -21.10 0.37 11.12
CA HIS A 78 -21.72 1.67 10.97
C HIS A 78 -21.67 2.27 9.55
N VAL A 79 -20.75 1.82 8.69
CA VAL A 79 -20.60 2.32 7.32
C VAL A 79 -21.11 1.29 6.32
N GLY A 80 -20.66 0.06 6.44
CA GLY A 80 -21.07 -1.04 5.59
C GLY A 80 -19.96 -2.07 5.36
N PRO A 81 -20.29 -3.15 4.64
CA PRO A 81 -19.37 -4.27 4.45
C PRO A 81 -18.13 -3.85 3.64
N ILE A 82 -16.94 -4.08 4.20
CA ILE A 82 -15.67 -3.86 3.52
C ILE A 82 -15.49 -4.94 2.45
N GLY A 83 -15.71 -4.57 1.20
CA GLY A 83 -15.52 -5.47 0.05
C GLY A 83 -14.07 -5.52 -0.43
N VAL A 84 -13.35 -4.41 -0.30
CA VAL A 84 -11.95 -4.27 -0.69
C VAL A 84 -11.18 -3.62 0.45
N ALA A 85 -10.05 -4.18 0.82
CA ALA A 85 -9.08 -3.56 1.72
C ALA A 85 -7.74 -3.38 0.99
N VAL A 86 -7.14 -2.21 1.14
CA VAL A 86 -5.83 -1.87 0.59
C VAL A 86 -4.87 -1.62 1.74
N PHE A 87 -3.88 -2.48 1.90
CA PHE A 87 -2.81 -2.34 2.89
C PHE A 87 -1.61 -1.64 2.23
N ASN A 88 -1.51 -0.32 2.43
CA ASN A 88 -0.51 0.54 1.81
C ASN A 88 0.42 1.20 2.84
N LEU A 89 0.60 0.59 4.01
CA LEU A 89 1.50 1.11 5.03
C LEU A 89 2.96 0.89 4.64
N GLY A 90 3.76 1.98 4.69
CA GLY A 90 5.21 1.92 4.46
C GLY A 90 5.96 1.25 5.61
N ALA A 91 7.19 0.80 5.32
CA ALA A 91 8.02 0.11 6.30
C ALA A 91 9.48 0.57 6.35
N GLN A 92 9.90 1.55 5.54
CA GLN A 92 11.24 2.12 5.65
C GLN A 92 11.29 3.07 6.84
N ILE A 93 11.88 2.62 7.95
CA ILE A 93 12.00 3.38 9.20
C ILE A 93 13.48 3.48 9.57
N GLY A 94 13.90 4.69 9.93
CA GLY A 94 15.24 4.98 10.42
C GLY A 94 16.33 4.96 9.36
N ASP A 95 17.56 4.92 9.83
CA ASP A 95 18.76 4.81 9.00
C ASP A 95 18.84 3.43 8.32
N ARG A 96 19.63 3.35 7.26
CA ARG A 96 19.76 2.15 6.43
C ARG A 96 20.96 1.30 6.79
N GLY A 97 21.91 1.82 7.57
CA GLY A 97 23.10 1.09 7.99
C GLY A 97 22.81 0.03 9.05
N LEU A 98 23.48 -1.11 9.01
CA LEU A 98 23.32 -2.16 10.03
C LEU A 98 23.68 -1.63 11.42
N ALA A 99 24.82 -0.94 11.54
CA ALA A 99 25.30 -0.42 12.81
C ALA A 99 24.47 0.73 13.40
N SER A 100 23.78 1.49 12.54
CA SER A 100 22.95 2.64 12.92
C SER A 100 21.46 2.32 13.09
N THR A 101 21.01 1.14 12.63
CA THR A 101 19.63 0.69 12.81
C THR A 101 19.45 0.17 14.24
N THR A 102 18.63 0.88 15.03
CA THR A 102 18.30 0.44 16.39
C THR A 102 17.32 -0.74 16.38
N LEU A 103 17.34 -1.57 17.43
CA LEU A 103 16.37 -2.66 17.59
C LEU A 103 14.93 -2.16 17.52
N LYS A 104 14.64 -0.99 18.13
CA LYS A 104 13.32 -0.35 18.08
C LYS A 104 12.90 0.03 16.63
N GLN A 105 13.82 0.53 15.82
CA GLN A 105 13.53 0.86 14.42
C GLN A 105 13.27 -0.39 13.59
N PHE A 106 14.07 -1.44 13.81
CA PHE A 106 13.88 -2.73 13.14
C PHE A 106 12.49 -3.33 13.49
N GLU A 107 12.17 -3.39 14.77
CA GLU A 107 10.88 -3.89 15.25
C GLU A 107 9.70 -3.07 14.70
N MET A 108 9.82 -1.74 14.70
CA MET A 108 8.77 -0.84 14.19
C MET A 108 8.49 -1.07 12.70
N GLY A 109 9.51 -1.30 11.89
CA GLY A 109 9.36 -1.64 10.47
C GLY A 109 8.54 -2.92 10.30
N TRP A 110 8.86 -3.95 11.06
CA TRP A 110 8.15 -5.22 11.04
C TRP A 110 6.71 -5.08 11.58
N ARG A 111 6.52 -4.34 12.68
CA ARG A 111 5.18 -4.08 13.25
C ARG A 111 4.26 -3.39 12.25
N LEU A 112 4.75 -2.38 11.52
CA LEU A 112 3.96 -1.67 10.51
C LEU A 112 3.66 -2.54 9.28
N ALA A 113 4.65 -3.25 8.78
CA ALA A 113 4.54 -3.91 7.49
C ALA A 113 3.91 -5.31 7.57
N THR A 114 4.40 -6.14 8.47
CA THR A 114 4.03 -7.56 8.55
C THR A 114 2.97 -7.78 9.62
N PHE A 115 3.23 -7.33 10.84
CA PHE A 115 2.31 -7.56 11.95
C PHE A 115 1.00 -6.77 11.77
N GLY A 116 1.06 -5.53 11.28
CA GLY A 116 -0.15 -4.76 10.95
C GLY A 116 -1.01 -5.42 9.87
N LEU A 117 -0.38 -6.03 8.86
CA LEU A 117 -1.10 -6.81 7.84
C LEU A 117 -1.78 -8.06 8.45
N PHE A 118 -1.07 -8.77 9.33
CA PHE A 118 -1.63 -9.91 10.04
C PHE A 118 -2.87 -9.53 10.87
N ARG A 119 -2.79 -8.43 11.65
CA ARG A 119 -3.91 -7.89 12.43
C ARG A 119 -5.11 -7.54 11.55
N LEU A 120 -4.86 -6.84 10.43
CA LEU A 120 -5.92 -6.52 9.47
C LEU A 120 -6.61 -7.78 8.96
N ALA A 121 -5.83 -8.76 8.50
CA ALA A 121 -6.38 -10.01 7.99
C ALA A 121 -7.16 -10.77 9.08
N GLN A 122 -6.61 -10.83 10.29
CA GLN A 122 -7.23 -11.54 11.41
C GLN A 122 -8.63 -10.99 11.76
N VAL A 123 -8.80 -9.66 11.76
CA VAL A 123 -10.10 -9.05 12.08
C VAL A 123 -11.05 -9.02 10.88
N LEU A 124 -10.55 -8.78 9.66
CA LEU A 124 -11.39 -8.55 8.49
C LEU A 124 -11.84 -9.84 7.80
N PHE A 125 -10.97 -10.84 7.71
CA PHE A 125 -11.26 -12.06 6.94
C PHE A 125 -12.48 -12.85 7.45
N PRO A 126 -12.77 -12.93 8.77
CA PRO A 126 -14.03 -13.54 9.22
C PRO A 126 -15.29 -12.88 8.64
N TYR A 127 -15.30 -11.56 8.47
CA TYR A 127 -16.41 -10.85 7.82
C TYR A 127 -16.50 -11.22 6.34
N MET A 128 -15.36 -11.19 5.62
CA MET A 128 -15.30 -11.52 4.20
C MET A 128 -15.65 -12.99 3.92
N GLU A 129 -15.17 -13.90 4.76
CA GLU A 129 -15.42 -15.35 4.65
C GLU A 129 -16.92 -15.68 4.81
N ARG A 130 -17.60 -15.07 5.78
CA ARG A 130 -19.06 -15.20 5.93
C ARG A 130 -19.84 -14.75 4.70
N ARG A 131 -19.31 -13.77 3.97
CA ARG A 131 -19.90 -13.27 2.72
C ARG A 131 -19.48 -14.06 1.49
N GLY A 132 -18.50 -14.96 1.60
CA GLY A 132 -17.93 -15.74 0.49
C GLY A 132 -17.23 -14.88 -0.56
N LYS A 133 -16.85 -13.65 -0.22
CA LYS A 133 -16.17 -12.69 -1.12
C LYS A 133 -15.43 -11.62 -0.35
N GLY A 134 -14.28 -11.22 -0.87
CA GLY A 134 -13.47 -10.13 -0.36
C GLY A 134 -12.17 -9.99 -1.13
N VAL A 135 -11.58 -8.81 -1.11
CA VAL A 135 -10.32 -8.52 -1.77
C VAL A 135 -9.37 -7.82 -0.82
N LEU A 136 -8.15 -8.32 -0.73
CA LEU A 136 -7.04 -7.70 0.00
C LEU A 136 -5.91 -7.38 -0.99
N LEU A 137 -5.67 -6.10 -1.23
CA LEU A 137 -4.59 -5.60 -2.07
C LEU A 137 -3.46 -5.09 -1.18
N VAL A 138 -2.26 -5.62 -1.35
CA VAL A 138 -1.13 -5.34 -0.47
C VAL A 138 0.00 -4.69 -1.25
N THR A 139 0.20 -3.39 -1.00
CA THR A 139 1.34 -2.65 -1.56
C THR A 139 2.64 -3.17 -0.95
N SER A 140 3.62 -3.45 -1.77
CA SER A 140 4.92 -3.95 -1.39
C SER A 140 6.03 -3.25 -2.18
N ALA A 141 7.25 -3.72 -2.05
CA ALA A 141 8.41 -3.18 -2.73
C ALA A 141 9.36 -4.31 -3.14
N THR A 142 10.32 -4.01 -4.00
CA THR A 142 11.36 -4.97 -4.42
C THR A 142 12.18 -5.53 -3.27
N ALA A 143 12.19 -4.85 -2.12
CA ALA A 143 12.76 -5.37 -0.87
C ALA A 143 12.07 -6.65 -0.36
N ALA A 144 10.87 -6.97 -0.84
CA ALA A 144 10.22 -8.26 -0.57
C ALA A 144 10.79 -9.40 -1.42
N MET A 145 11.47 -9.07 -2.51
CA MET A 145 11.99 -10.00 -3.52
C MET A 145 13.48 -10.26 -3.34
N ARG A 146 14.22 -9.28 -2.80
CA ARG A 146 15.66 -9.37 -2.59
C ARG A 146 16.12 -8.50 -1.39
N GLY A 147 17.16 -8.94 -0.71
CA GLY A 147 17.86 -8.16 0.31
C GLY A 147 18.99 -7.33 -0.33
N ASN A 148 18.88 -6.01 -0.30
CA ASN A 148 19.97 -5.13 -0.69
C ASN A 148 20.78 -4.69 0.53
N ALA A 149 22.04 -4.36 0.33
CA ALA A 149 22.86 -3.72 1.35
C ALA A 149 22.18 -2.45 1.86
N GLY A 150 22.20 -2.21 3.16
CA GLY A 150 21.54 -1.05 3.76
C GLY A 150 20.02 -1.10 3.82
N GLN A 151 19.38 -2.25 3.59
CA GLN A 151 17.93 -2.41 3.64
C GLN A 151 17.47 -3.50 4.61
N HIS A 152 18.23 -3.82 5.63
CA HIS A 152 17.99 -4.96 6.52
C HIS A 152 16.58 -4.97 7.12
N SER A 153 16.18 -3.89 7.78
CA SER A 153 14.86 -3.76 8.39
C SER A 153 13.74 -3.78 7.35
N HIS A 154 13.92 -3.04 6.25
CA HIS A 154 12.92 -2.97 5.19
C HIS A 154 12.76 -4.31 4.48
N ALA A 155 13.85 -5.00 4.13
CA ALA A 155 13.79 -6.29 3.48
C ALA A 155 13.16 -7.37 4.37
N ALA A 156 13.53 -7.41 5.66
CA ALA A 156 12.92 -8.33 6.61
C ALA A 156 11.40 -8.10 6.75
N ALA A 157 10.98 -6.84 6.84
CA ALA A 157 9.58 -6.47 6.96
C ALA A 157 8.79 -6.78 5.66
N MET A 158 9.34 -6.45 4.49
CA MET A 158 8.66 -6.70 3.21
C MET A 158 8.66 -8.18 2.84
N GLY A 159 9.74 -8.93 3.11
CA GLY A 159 9.80 -10.38 2.92
C GLY A 159 8.76 -11.12 3.78
N GLY A 160 8.63 -10.73 5.06
CA GLY A 160 7.59 -11.25 5.95
C GLY A 160 6.17 -10.93 5.42
N ARG A 161 5.95 -9.72 4.91
CA ARG A 161 4.68 -9.34 4.26
C ARG A 161 4.34 -10.24 3.08
N ARG A 162 5.31 -10.49 2.19
CA ARG A 162 5.13 -11.35 1.02
C ARG A 162 4.76 -12.77 1.41
N MET A 163 5.47 -13.37 2.35
CA MET A 163 5.18 -14.72 2.84
C MET A 163 3.82 -14.81 3.51
N LEU A 164 3.43 -13.77 4.26
CA LEU A 164 2.09 -13.70 4.85
C LEU A 164 1.01 -13.65 3.77
N CYS A 165 1.19 -12.84 2.70
CA CYS A 165 0.25 -12.82 1.57
C CYS A 165 0.09 -14.20 0.92
N GLN A 166 1.18 -14.95 0.72
CA GLN A 166 1.13 -16.30 0.18
C GLN A 166 0.32 -17.25 1.07
N SER A 167 0.58 -17.21 2.39
CA SER A 167 -0.14 -18.04 3.37
C SER A 167 -1.64 -17.70 3.40
N LEU A 168 -1.98 -16.41 3.39
CA LEU A 168 -3.37 -15.95 3.35
C LEU A 168 -4.06 -16.38 2.05
N ASN A 169 -3.40 -16.24 0.90
CA ASN A 169 -3.94 -16.68 -0.39
C ASN A 169 -4.18 -18.20 -0.40
N ALA A 170 -3.20 -18.99 0.07
CA ALA A 170 -3.33 -20.44 0.13
C ALA A 170 -4.52 -20.91 0.99
N GLN A 171 -4.78 -20.21 2.09
CA GLN A 171 -5.85 -20.59 3.03
C GLN A 171 -7.23 -20.11 2.59
N PHE A 172 -7.33 -18.91 1.97
CA PHE A 172 -8.60 -18.23 1.81
C PHE A 172 -9.07 -18.05 0.36
N ALA A 173 -8.23 -18.33 -0.65
CA ALA A 173 -8.65 -18.19 -2.05
C ALA A 173 -9.86 -19.09 -2.39
N SER A 174 -9.87 -20.34 -1.95
CA SER A 174 -10.99 -21.28 -2.14
C SER A 174 -12.28 -20.84 -1.44
N LYS A 175 -12.16 -19.93 -0.45
CA LYS A 175 -13.29 -19.34 0.29
C LYS A 175 -13.81 -18.06 -0.33
N GLY A 176 -13.30 -17.69 -1.51
CA GLY A 176 -13.72 -16.50 -2.25
C GLY A 176 -13.01 -15.19 -1.86
N LEU A 177 -11.86 -15.28 -1.18
CA LEU A 177 -11.06 -14.11 -0.81
C LEU A 177 -9.84 -14.00 -1.74
N HIS A 178 -9.75 -12.90 -2.47
CA HIS A 178 -8.63 -12.59 -3.36
C HIS A 178 -7.57 -11.80 -2.60
N VAL A 179 -6.36 -12.33 -2.50
CA VAL A 179 -5.18 -11.65 -1.94
C VAL A 179 -4.19 -11.37 -3.06
N ALA A 180 -3.88 -10.09 -3.32
CA ALA A 180 -2.90 -9.69 -4.32
C ALA A 180 -1.75 -8.91 -3.68
N HIS A 181 -0.52 -9.33 -3.98
CA HIS A 181 0.73 -8.71 -3.54
C HIS A 181 1.32 -7.89 -4.69
N ILE A 182 1.42 -6.57 -4.51
CA ILE A 182 1.75 -5.62 -5.55
C ILE A 182 3.14 -5.05 -5.26
N VAL A 183 4.12 -5.44 -6.06
CA VAL A 183 5.51 -4.99 -5.94
C VAL A 183 5.68 -3.67 -6.69
N ILE A 184 5.98 -2.61 -5.97
CA ILE A 184 6.35 -1.32 -6.55
C ILE A 184 7.84 -1.35 -6.86
N ASP A 185 8.17 -1.47 -8.14
CA ASP A 185 9.53 -1.61 -8.64
C ASP A 185 9.98 -0.30 -9.33
N GLY A 186 10.12 0.74 -8.56
CA GLY A 186 10.57 2.04 -9.03
C GLY A 186 10.22 3.18 -8.10
N ALA A 187 10.65 4.38 -8.49
CA ALA A 187 10.33 5.60 -7.78
C ALA A 187 8.91 6.06 -8.14
N VAL A 188 8.12 6.40 -7.13
CA VAL A 188 6.75 6.90 -7.29
C VAL A 188 6.77 8.42 -7.33
N ASP A 189 6.08 9.04 -8.29
CA ASP A 189 5.91 10.50 -8.35
C ASP A 189 4.96 10.99 -7.24
N ALA A 190 5.49 11.04 -6.02
CA ALA A 190 4.72 11.38 -4.83
C ALA A 190 5.48 12.43 -3.99
N PRO A 191 5.22 13.74 -4.22
CA PRO A 191 5.89 14.84 -3.51
C PRO A 191 5.83 14.72 -1.99
N ASP A 192 4.68 14.30 -1.46
CA ASP A 192 4.45 14.19 -0.02
C ASP A 192 5.06 12.94 0.65
N THR A 193 5.59 12.03 -0.13
CA THR A 193 6.28 10.81 0.37
C THR A 193 7.73 10.79 -0.09
N LEU A 194 7.99 10.40 -1.31
CA LEU A 194 9.35 10.36 -1.87
C LEU A 194 9.99 11.74 -1.87
N GLY A 195 9.22 12.79 -2.21
CA GLY A 195 9.70 14.18 -2.20
C GLY A 195 10.13 14.64 -0.81
N LYS A 196 9.35 14.35 0.23
CA LYS A 196 9.73 14.67 1.63
C LYS A 196 10.97 13.88 2.09
N MET A 197 11.13 12.64 1.62
CA MET A 197 12.28 11.81 1.97
C MET A 197 13.57 12.29 1.30
N LEU A 198 13.52 12.69 0.04
CA LEU A 198 14.68 13.16 -0.73
C LEU A 198 15.02 14.61 -0.49
N GLY A 199 14.05 15.42 -0.12
CA GLY A 199 14.09 16.90 -0.15
C GLY A 199 13.70 17.45 -1.51
N PRO A 200 13.23 18.73 -1.57
CA PRO A 200 12.64 19.31 -2.78
C PRO A 200 13.60 19.34 -3.97
N GLU A 201 14.84 19.72 -3.75
CA GLU A 201 15.84 19.83 -4.83
C GLU A 201 16.16 18.48 -5.48
N ARG A 202 16.44 17.46 -4.65
CA ARG A 202 16.75 16.11 -5.15
C ARG A 202 15.55 15.45 -5.80
N PHE A 203 14.36 15.69 -5.28
CA PHE A 203 13.14 15.17 -5.88
C PHE A 203 12.87 15.84 -7.23
N GLN A 204 13.07 17.13 -7.34
CA GLN A 204 12.95 17.85 -8.61
C GLN A 204 13.97 17.37 -9.65
N ALA A 205 15.23 17.20 -9.25
CA ALA A 205 16.28 16.65 -10.12
C ALA A 205 15.93 15.19 -10.58
N LEU A 206 15.32 14.40 -9.71
CA LEU A 206 14.84 13.06 -10.07
C LEU A 206 13.72 13.13 -11.10
N ARG A 207 12.75 14.05 -10.93
CA ARG A 207 11.66 14.26 -11.87
C ARG A 207 12.15 14.74 -13.24
N GLU A 208 13.13 15.63 -13.27
CA GLU A 208 13.77 16.11 -14.51
C GLU A 208 14.51 14.97 -15.24
N LYS A 209 15.25 14.15 -14.49
CA LYS A 209 16.01 13.03 -15.07
C LYS A 209 15.13 11.88 -15.52
N LYS A 210 14.06 11.57 -14.80
CA LYS A 210 13.21 10.38 -14.99
C LYS A 210 11.71 10.71 -15.07
N GLY A 211 11.37 12.00 -15.21
CA GLY A 211 9.99 12.48 -15.10
C GLY A 211 9.05 12.05 -16.21
N LEU A 212 7.93 12.76 -16.33
CA LEU A 212 6.85 12.42 -17.27
C LEU A 212 7.32 12.37 -18.73
N GLU A 213 8.27 13.21 -19.13
CA GLU A 213 8.84 13.20 -20.48
C GLU A 213 9.58 11.89 -20.83
N HIS A 214 10.05 11.18 -19.81
CA HIS A 214 10.78 9.93 -19.94
C HIS A 214 10.02 8.73 -19.41
N ASP A 215 8.79 8.93 -18.92
CA ASP A 215 7.97 7.91 -18.25
C ASP A 215 8.76 7.08 -17.22
N GLY A 216 9.67 7.75 -16.50
CA GLY A 216 10.63 7.09 -15.60
C GLY A 216 10.20 7.07 -14.14
N LEU A 217 9.05 7.66 -13.81
CA LEU A 217 8.42 7.60 -12.49
C LEU A 217 7.06 6.92 -12.58
N LEU A 218 6.74 6.14 -11.55
CA LEU A 218 5.40 5.58 -11.41
C LEU A 218 4.40 6.70 -11.06
N VAL A 219 3.43 6.94 -11.91
CA VAL A 219 2.35 7.91 -11.69
C VAL A 219 1.30 7.26 -10.78
N PRO A 220 1.02 7.84 -9.58
CA PRO A 220 0.11 7.21 -8.61
C PRO A 220 -1.31 6.96 -9.14
N ALA A 221 -1.80 7.79 -10.06
CA ALA A 221 -3.11 7.61 -10.68
C ALA A 221 -3.14 6.34 -11.56
N GLU A 222 -2.08 6.09 -12.35
CA GLU A 222 -1.96 4.90 -13.19
C GLU A 222 -1.79 3.63 -12.36
N VAL A 223 -1.01 3.72 -11.28
CA VAL A 223 -0.93 2.65 -10.28
C VAL A 223 -2.31 2.31 -9.72
N ALA A 224 -3.14 3.31 -9.40
CA ALA A 224 -4.48 3.10 -8.86
C ALA A 224 -5.44 2.38 -9.84
N HIS A 225 -5.26 2.56 -11.15
CA HIS A 225 -6.00 1.80 -12.17
C HIS A 225 -5.73 0.30 -12.05
N THR A 226 -4.47 -0.09 -11.82
CA THR A 226 -4.11 -1.50 -11.60
C THR A 226 -4.76 -2.06 -10.34
N TYR A 227 -4.80 -1.30 -9.23
CA TYR A 227 -5.47 -1.74 -8.00
C TYR A 227 -6.96 -2.00 -8.23
N TYR A 228 -7.63 -1.10 -8.96
CA TYR A 228 -9.04 -1.26 -9.29
C TYR A 228 -9.25 -2.50 -10.18
N HIS A 229 -8.41 -2.69 -11.21
CA HIS A 229 -8.45 -3.88 -12.07
C HIS A 229 -8.30 -5.18 -11.28
N LEU A 230 -7.31 -5.27 -10.39
CA LEU A 230 -7.08 -6.44 -9.55
C LEU A 230 -8.29 -6.79 -8.68
N ALA A 231 -8.94 -5.77 -8.10
CA ALA A 231 -10.12 -5.97 -7.27
C ALA A 231 -11.32 -6.53 -8.04
N HIS A 232 -11.35 -6.38 -9.37
CA HIS A 232 -12.47 -6.77 -10.23
C HIS A 232 -12.16 -7.93 -11.18
N GLN A 233 -11.03 -8.60 -11.00
CA GLN A 233 -10.69 -9.78 -11.79
C GLN A 233 -11.70 -10.91 -11.57
N HIS A 234 -12.00 -11.61 -12.65
CA HIS A 234 -12.82 -12.82 -12.56
C HIS A 234 -12.08 -13.89 -11.72
N ARG A 235 -12.83 -14.60 -10.87
CA ARG A 235 -12.28 -15.55 -9.89
C ARG A 235 -11.50 -16.72 -10.53
N SER A 236 -11.71 -17.01 -11.79
CA SER A 236 -10.94 -18.05 -12.51
C SER A 236 -9.53 -17.59 -12.93
N ALA A 237 -9.19 -16.30 -12.76
CA ALA A 237 -7.94 -15.71 -13.22
C ALA A 237 -7.44 -14.61 -12.26
N TRP A 238 -7.39 -14.90 -10.97
CA TRP A 238 -6.87 -13.97 -9.98
C TRP A 238 -5.35 -13.87 -10.04
N THR A 239 -4.85 -12.65 -10.07
CA THR A 239 -3.42 -12.35 -9.94
C THR A 239 -3.04 -12.37 -8.46
N PHE A 240 -2.09 -13.22 -8.09
CA PHE A 240 -1.53 -13.22 -6.73
C PHE A 240 -0.42 -12.18 -6.59
N GLU A 241 0.52 -12.12 -7.53
CA GLU A 241 1.69 -11.22 -7.44
C GLU A 241 1.97 -10.57 -8.78
N LEU A 242 2.30 -9.29 -8.77
CA LEU A 242 2.73 -8.54 -9.95
C LEU A 242 3.71 -7.43 -9.59
N ASP A 243 4.56 -7.06 -10.57
CA ASP A 243 5.44 -5.89 -10.50
C ASP A 243 4.81 -4.72 -11.25
N LEU A 244 4.87 -3.53 -10.65
CA LEU A 244 4.60 -2.26 -11.32
C LEU A 244 5.88 -1.46 -11.44
N ARG A 245 6.22 -1.07 -12.66
CA ARG A 245 7.44 -0.35 -12.98
C ARG A 245 7.20 0.61 -14.14
N ALA A 246 7.87 1.77 -14.12
CA ALA A 246 7.90 2.66 -15.26
C ALA A 246 8.60 1.96 -16.45
N HIS A 247 8.11 2.18 -17.66
CA HIS A 247 8.59 1.44 -18.85
C HIS A 247 10.09 1.64 -19.11
N SER A 248 10.63 2.81 -18.80
CA SER A 248 12.04 3.15 -18.99
C SER A 248 12.95 2.71 -17.83
N ASP A 249 12.39 2.16 -16.75
CA ASP A 249 13.19 1.70 -15.61
C ASP A 249 13.60 0.23 -15.75
N LEU A 250 14.74 -0.12 -15.17
CA LEU A 250 15.21 -1.50 -15.18
C LEU A 250 14.47 -2.34 -14.15
N ALA A 251 14.10 -3.56 -14.52
CA ALA A 251 13.53 -4.53 -13.61
C ALA A 251 14.49 -4.85 -12.46
N TRP A 252 13.95 -5.05 -11.26
CA TRP A 252 14.74 -5.32 -10.06
C TRP A 252 15.71 -6.51 -10.20
N TRP A 253 15.40 -7.48 -11.05
CA TRP A 253 16.27 -8.64 -11.33
C TRP A 253 17.39 -8.36 -12.36
N ASN A 254 17.28 -7.24 -13.10
CA ASN A 254 18.28 -6.81 -14.09
C ASN A 254 19.20 -5.69 -13.58
N HIS A 255 19.01 -5.24 -12.34
CA HIS A 255 19.95 -4.29 -11.74
C HIS A 255 21.29 -4.99 -11.59
N ALA A 256 22.31 -4.60 -12.37
CA ALA A 256 23.66 -4.99 -12.12
C ALA A 256 24.01 -4.68 -10.67
N THR A 257 24.51 -5.68 -9.95
CA THR A 257 25.16 -5.44 -8.67
C THR A 257 26.42 -4.62 -8.99
N SER A 258 26.29 -3.28 -8.91
CA SER A 258 27.42 -2.40 -9.15
C SER A 258 28.46 -2.67 -8.05
N PRO A 259 29.68 -3.05 -8.38
CA PRO A 259 30.76 -3.10 -7.41
C PRO A 259 31.21 -1.71 -6.95
N ASP A 260 30.62 -0.64 -7.52
CA ASP A 260 30.95 0.74 -7.20
C ASP A 260 30.05 1.27 -6.08
N PRO A 261 30.57 1.46 -4.86
CA PRO A 261 29.80 2.05 -3.75
C PRO A 261 29.46 3.54 -3.94
N LYS A 262 29.79 4.14 -5.11
CA LYS A 262 29.55 5.56 -5.42
C LYS A 262 28.46 5.81 -6.48
N ARG A 263 27.75 4.77 -6.90
CA ARG A 263 26.58 4.94 -7.77
C ARG A 263 25.26 4.84 -7.03
#